data_efcb4f8f5bc299ba86bb3d865cfeb663
#
_entry.id   efcb4f8f5bc299ba86bb3d865cfeb663
#
_cell.length_a   1.000
_cell.length_b   1.000
_cell.length_c   1.000
_cell.angle_alpha   90.00
_cell.angle_beta   90.00
_cell.angle_gamma   90.00
#
_symmetry.space_group_name_H-M   'P 1'
#
loop_
_entity.id
_entity.type
_entity.pdbx_description
1 polymer ?
#
loop_
_entity_poly.entity_id
_entity_poly.type
_entity_poly.pdbx_seq_one_letter_code
_entity_poly.pdbx_strand_id
1 'polypeptide(L)'
;SNETVRAYYIRKFSTVLIVLTIGVVLSVVCFFAYAGKTSDVEDQTLMRPGYGEGNRQEELAVEVDGKEVRQLEITVQERKYTEKEKRELTERAIKELEQILPGQNKSLDEVREDLVFPETLMDGAVTASYVTTPYGIVDESGVLLDVEKEDGVLVEIQVTLTCGENEMLHVVHAKVFPRVLTQD
;
A
#
# COMPACT_ATOMS: atom_id res chain seq x y z
N SER A 1 2.90 66.25 28.69
CA SER A 1 2.77 65.29 29.79
C SER A 1 1.96 64.02 29.45
N ASN A 2 0.88 64.12 28.65
CA ASN A 2 0.08 62.93 28.30
C ASN A 2 0.71 62.05 27.20
N GLU A 3 1.51 62.58 26.31
CA GLU A 3 2.16 61.80 25.23
C GLU A 3 3.27 60.91 25.78
N THR A 4 4.01 61.34 26.77
CA THR A 4 5.07 60.50 27.39
C THR A 4 4.53 59.30 28.15
N VAL A 5 3.38 59.48 28.81
CA VAL A 5 2.68 58.39 29.50
C VAL A 5 2.12 57.36 28.49
N ARG A 6 1.54 57.82 27.40
CA ARG A 6 1.01 56.98 26.33
C ARG A 6 2.13 56.18 25.62
N ALA A 7 3.26 56.81 25.32
CA ALA A 7 4.45 56.16 24.73
C ALA A 7 5.03 55.08 25.68
N TYR A 8 5.02 55.34 26.99
CA TYR A 8 5.47 54.35 27.98
C TYR A 8 4.59 53.13 28.03
N TYR A 9 3.26 53.28 28.01
CA TYR A 9 2.31 52.14 27.99
C TYR A 9 2.38 51.36 26.69
N ILE A 10 2.50 52.03 25.55
CA ILE A 10 2.66 51.35 24.23
C ILE A 10 3.95 50.52 24.21
N ARG A 11 5.06 51.07 24.73
CA ARG A 11 6.33 50.36 24.77
C ARG A 11 6.28 49.16 25.71
N LYS A 12 5.67 49.26 26.89
CA LYS A 12 5.46 48.10 27.78
C LYS A 12 4.53 47.05 27.19
N PHE A 13 3.45 47.47 26.55
CA PHE A 13 2.50 46.57 25.89
C PHE A 13 3.19 45.82 24.73
N SER A 14 3.98 46.51 23.92
CA SER A 14 4.77 45.91 22.85
C SER A 14 5.80 44.86 23.39
N THR A 15 6.45 45.18 24.50
CA THR A 15 7.42 44.22 25.10
C THR A 15 6.72 42.96 25.62
N VAL A 16 5.57 43.10 26.27
CA VAL A 16 4.77 41.94 26.73
C VAL A 16 4.28 41.12 25.56
N LEU A 17 3.83 41.78 24.49
CA LEU A 17 3.38 41.07 23.28
C LEU A 17 4.52 40.26 22.64
N ILE A 18 5.71 40.83 22.56
CA ILE A 18 6.90 40.13 22.01
C ILE A 18 7.26 38.92 22.87
N VAL A 19 7.27 39.03 24.17
CA VAL A 19 7.57 37.92 25.09
C VAL A 19 6.51 36.82 24.95
N LEU A 20 5.24 37.18 24.82
CA LEU A 20 4.14 36.23 24.62
C LEU A 20 4.28 35.47 23.29
N THR A 21 4.61 36.18 22.19
CA THR A 21 4.81 35.54 20.88
C THR A 21 6.01 34.59 20.87
N ILE A 22 7.11 34.98 21.51
CA ILE A 22 8.29 34.09 21.66
C ILE A 22 7.92 32.84 22.47
N GLY A 23 7.17 32.98 23.56
CA GLY A 23 6.69 31.86 24.37
C GLY A 23 5.82 30.86 23.58
N VAL A 24 4.90 31.38 22.77
CA VAL A 24 4.05 30.53 21.89
C VAL A 24 4.90 29.80 20.83
N VAL A 25 5.82 30.51 20.18
CA VAL A 25 6.70 29.88 19.16
C VAL A 25 7.57 28.79 19.79
N LEU A 26 8.17 29.04 20.95
CA LEU A 26 8.95 28.02 21.68
C LEU A 26 8.09 26.81 22.08
N SER A 27 6.85 27.04 22.53
CA SER A 27 5.92 25.97 22.90
C SER A 27 5.57 25.10 21.69
N VAL A 28 5.32 25.70 20.52
CA VAL A 28 5.05 24.97 19.27
C VAL A 28 6.28 24.18 18.81
N VAL A 29 7.47 24.75 18.86
CA VAL A 29 8.71 24.05 18.50
C VAL A 29 8.95 22.88 19.45
N CYS A 30 8.78 23.06 20.75
CA CYS A 30 8.88 21.97 21.72
C CYS A 30 7.84 20.88 21.46
N PHE A 31 6.59 21.25 21.15
CA PHE A 31 5.54 20.28 20.83
C PHE A 31 5.93 19.41 19.63
N PHE A 32 6.39 20.01 18.53
CA PHE A 32 6.83 19.23 17.37
C PHE A 32 8.11 18.42 17.63
N ALA A 33 9.02 18.92 18.45
CA ALA A 33 10.22 18.16 18.85
C ALA A 33 9.90 16.96 19.75
N TYR A 34 8.84 17.06 20.55
CA TYR A 34 8.38 15.94 21.40
C TYR A 34 7.41 15.02 20.69
N ALA A 35 6.53 15.53 19.82
CA ALA A 35 5.56 14.73 19.08
C ALA A 35 6.22 13.74 18.10
N GLY A 36 7.46 14.01 17.66
CA GLY A 36 8.27 13.08 16.85
C GLY A 36 8.98 11.99 17.64
N LYS A 37 8.85 11.96 18.97
CA LYS A 37 9.45 10.95 19.85
C LYS A 37 8.42 10.11 20.60
N THR A 38 7.24 9.90 20.02
CA THR A 38 6.39 8.81 20.52
C THR A 38 7.06 7.51 20.10
N SER A 39 7.78 6.89 21.06
CA SER A 39 8.18 5.50 20.92
C SER A 39 6.91 4.68 20.73
N ASP A 40 6.89 3.80 19.71
CA ASP A 40 5.81 2.82 19.46
C ASP A 40 5.68 1.77 20.58
N VAL A 41 6.06 2.14 21.78
CA VAL A 41 5.95 1.33 22.99
C VAL A 41 4.76 1.87 23.78
N GLU A 42 3.57 1.45 23.39
CA GLU A 42 2.39 1.59 24.20
C GLU A 42 2.38 0.40 25.19
N ASP A 43 2.45 0.71 26.48
CA ASP A 43 2.32 -0.26 27.58
C ASP A 43 3.36 -1.41 27.60
N GLN A 44 4.63 -1.11 27.33
CA GLN A 44 5.76 -2.09 27.29
C GLN A 44 5.59 -3.22 26.24
N THR A 45 4.70 -3.04 25.29
CA THR A 45 4.43 -4.01 24.22
C THR A 45 5.03 -3.52 22.90
N LEU A 46 6.00 -4.26 22.37
CA LEU A 46 6.53 -4.00 21.03
C LEU A 46 5.52 -4.47 19.98
N MET A 47 4.99 -3.53 19.21
CA MET A 47 4.15 -3.85 18.05
C MET A 47 5.01 -4.40 16.91
N ARG A 48 4.60 -5.52 16.33
CA ARG A 48 5.26 -6.05 15.13
C ARG A 48 4.90 -5.21 13.91
N PRO A 49 5.88 -4.92 13.02
CA PRO A 49 5.60 -4.32 11.72
C PRO A 49 4.54 -5.13 10.96
N GLY A 50 3.75 -4.47 10.12
CA GLY A 50 2.79 -5.11 9.25
C GLY A 50 3.46 -6.03 8.22
N TYR A 51 2.65 -6.78 7.47
CA TYR A 51 3.14 -7.63 6.40
C TYR A 51 3.76 -6.78 5.27
N GLY A 52 4.95 -7.15 4.82
CA GLY A 52 5.67 -6.45 3.76
C GLY A 52 6.41 -5.17 4.20
N GLU A 53 6.31 -4.78 5.48
CA GLU A 53 7.07 -3.63 6.02
C GLU A 53 8.51 -3.99 6.37
N GLY A 54 8.83 -5.27 6.38
CA GLY A 54 10.14 -5.79 6.74
C GLY A 54 10.39 -5.85 8.24
N ASN A 55 11.53 -6.40 8.62
CA ASN A 55 11.95 -6.46 10.02
C ASN A 55 12.43 -5.10 10.50
N ARG A 56 12.06 -4.71 11.72
CA ARG A 56 12.47 -3.46 12.36
C ARG A 56 13.48 -3.75 13.47
N GLN A 57 14.56 -2.96 13.52
CA GLN A 57 15.53 -2.98 14.62
C GLN A 57 15.13 -1.93 15.65
N GLU A 58 15.04 -2.34 16.91
CA GLU A 58 14.72 -1.48 18.05
C GLU A 58 15.79 -1.59 19.11
N GLU A 59 16.19 -0.43 19.67
CA GLU A 59 17.11 -0.36 20.79
C GLU A 59 16.32 -0.26 22.09
N LEU A 60 16.45 -1.25 22.95
CA LEU A 60 15.87 -1.25 24.28
C LEU A 60 16.92 -0.85 25.33
N ALA A 61 16.64 0.21 26.08
CA ALA A 61 17.39 0.55 27.26
C ALA A 61 16.96 -0.34 28.42
N VAL A 62 17.87 -1.14 28.94
CA VAL A 62 17.63 -1.94 30.15
C VAL A 62 18.06 -1.16 31.37
N GLU A 63 17.12 -0.76 32.20
CA GLU A 63 17.37 -0.12 33.49
C GLU A 63 17.34 -1.13 34.63
N VAL A 64 18.36 -1.10 35.47
CA VAL A 64 18.40 -1.84 36.74
C VAL A 64 18.60 -0.82 37.86
N ASP A 65 17.71 -0.81 38.86
CA ASP A 65 17.71 0.10 40.00
C ASP A 65 17.73 1.61 39.58
N GLY A 66 17.01 1.95 38.47
CA GLY A 66 16.91 3.31 37.98
C GLY A 66 18.20 3.83 37.31
N LYS A 67 19.11 2.93 36.94
CA LYS A 67 20.29 3.24 36.12
C LYS A 67 20.27 2.44 34.84
N GLU A 68 20.48 3.12 33.70
CA GLU A 68 20.67 2.47 32.42
C GLU A 68 21.94 1.62 32.45
N VAL A 69 21.79 0.30 32.37
CA VAL A 69 22.88 -0.66 32.50
C VAL A 69 23.35 -1.17 31.14
N ARG A 70 22.44 -1.27 30.16
CA ARG A 70 22.73 -1.85 28.84
C ARG A 70 21.71 -1.42 27.81
N GLN A 71 22.18 -1.12 26.60
CA GLN A 71 21.36 -1.04 25.40
C GLN A 71 21.32 -2.43 24.76
N LEU A 72 20.14 -2.92 24.47
CA LEU A 72 19.91 -4.19 23.80
C LEU A 72 19.28 -3.91 22.44
N GLU A 73 19.99 -4.26 21.37
CA GLU A 73 19.43 -4.23 20.02
C GLU A 73 18.63 -5.51 19.77
N ILE A 74 17.36 -5.36 19.48
CA ILE A 74 16.47 -6.47 19.12
C ILE A 74 15.90 -6.29 17.74
N THR A 75 15.76 -7.40 17.01
CA THR A 75 15.10 -7.41 15.71
C THR A 75 13.65 -7.84 15.90
N VAL A 76 12.71 -6.93 15.68
CA VAL A 76 11.28 -7.23 15.68
C VAL A 76 10.90 -7.71 14.28
N GLN A 77 10.55 -8.99 14.17
CA GLN A 77 10.14 -9.57 12.89
C GLN A 77 8.77 -9.06 12.48
N GLU A 78 8.57 -8.83 11.17
CA GLU A 78 7.27 -8.48 10.62
C GLU A 78 6.20 -9.54 10.92
N ARG A 79 4.92 -9.11 10.91
CA ARG A 79 3.79 -10.01 11.06
C ARG A 79 3.62 -10.84 9.79
N LYS A 80 3.66 -12.16 9.92
CA LYS A 80 3.32 -13.07 8.81
C LYS A 80 1.82 -13.35 8.82
N TYR A 81 1.23 -13.44 7.63
CA TYR A 81 -0.16 -13.90 7.49
C TYR A 81 -0.29 -15.34 7.99
N THR A 82 -1.36 -15.59 8.73
CA THR A 82 -1.78 -16.96 9.05
C THR A 82 -2.34 -17.65 7.80
N GLU A 83 -2.39 -18.98 7.79
CA GLU A 83 -2.94 -19.75 6.66
C GLU A 83 -4.39 -19.38 6.34
N LYS A 84 -5.16 -19.00 7.36
CA LYS A 84 -6.54 -18.53 7.19
C LYS A 84 -6.56 -17.16 6.49
N GLU A 85 -5.74 -16.21 6.94
CA GLU A 85 -5.63 -14.88 6.33
C GLU A 85 -5.14 -14.96 4.88
N LYS A 86 -4.16 -15.82 4.58
CA LYS A 86 -3.68 -16.04 3.21
C LYS A 86 -4.80 -16.55 2.31
N ARG A 87 -5.60 -17.52 2.77
CA ARG A 87 -6.74 -18.04 2.01
C ARG A 87 -7.79 -16.96 1.75
N GLU A 88 -8.18 -16.20 2.77
CA GLU A 88 -9.15 -15.11 2.64
C GLU A 88 -8.64 -14.00 1.70
N LEU A 89 -7.33 -13.70 1.73
CA LEU A 89 -6.70 -12.74 0.81
C LEU A 89 -6.75 -13.26 -0.63
N THR A 90 -6.41 -14.53 -0.86
CA THR A 90 -6.43 -15.12 -2.21
C THR A 90 -7.86 -15.20 -2.77
N GLU A 91 -8.85 -15.55 -1.96
CA GLU A 91 -10.26 -15.57 -2.38
C GLU A 91 -10.78 -14.15 -2.74
N ARG A 92 -10.33 -13.12 -2.03
CA ARG A 92 -10.64 -11.72 -2.37
C ARG A 92 -9.89 -11.27 -3.62
N ALA A 93 -8.63 -11.70 -3.79
CA ALA A 93 -7.83 -11.41 -4.97
C ALA A 93 -8.47 -12.00 -6.24
N ILE A 94 -9.07 -13.19 -6.18
CA ILE A 94 -9.83 -13.76 -7.31
C ILE A 94 -10.99 -12.83 -7.70
N LYS A 95 -11.75 -12.33 -6.74
CA LYS A 95 -12.89 -11.43 -7.02
C LYS A 95 -12.44 -10.09 -7.59
N GLU A 96 -11.33 -9.56 -7.09
CA GLU A 96 -10.72 -8.34 -7.61
C GLU A 96 -10.23 -8.57 -9.05
N LEU A 97 -9.55 -9.68 -9.30
CA LEU A 97 -9.08 -10.07 -10.61
C LEU A 97 -10.22 -10.19 -11.63
N GLU A 98 -11.32 -10.88 -11.29
CA GLU A 98 -12.48 -11.05 -12.16
C GLU A 98 -13.13 -9.71 -12.57
N GLN A 99 -13.00 -8.68 -11.73
CA GLN A 99 -13.49 -7.33 -12.03
C GLN A 99 -12.53 -6.53 -12.92
N ILE A 100 -11.23 -6.74 -12.76
CA ILE A 100 -10.18 -5.98 -13.48
C ILE A 100 -9.86 -6.61 -14.83
N LEU A 101 -9.86 -7.94 -14.90
CA LEU A 101 -9.42 -8.75 -16.04
C LEU A 101 -10.07 -8.35 -17.38
N PRO A 102 -11.37 -8.05 -17.45
CA PRO A 102 -12.01 -7.65 -18.72
C PRO A 102 -11.47 -6.33 -19.29
N GLY A 103 -10.86 -5.48 -18.47
CA GLY A 103 -10.39 -4.17 -18.91
C GLY A 103 -11.51 -3.29 -19.43
N GLN A 104 -11.42 -2.89 -20.70
CA GLN A 104 -12.45 -2.09 -21.38
C GLN A 104 -13.56 -2.93 -22.04
N ASN A 105 -13.42 -4.26 -22.03
CA ASN A 105 -14.43 -5.15 -22.57
C ASN A 105 -15.65 -5.24 -21.64
N LYS A 106 -16.83 -5.45 -22.21
CA LYS A 106 -18.07 -5.60 -21.42
C LYS A 106 -18.09 -6.89 -20.59
N SER A 107 -17.49 -7.95 -21.11
CA SER A 107 -17.38 -9.25 -20.47
C SER A 107 -16.26 -10.07 -21.11
N LEU A 108 -15.90 -11.18 -20.49
CA LEU A 108 -14.95 -12.13 -21.06
C LEU A 108 -15.56 -13.01 -22.17
N ASP A 109 -16.88 -12.99 -22.35
CA ASP A 109 -17.55 -13.71 -23.44
C ASP A 109 -17.42 -13.00 -24.79
N GLU A 110 -17.08 -11.70 -24.78
CA GLU A 110 -16.87 -10.90 -25.99
C GLU A 110 -15.69 -9.95 -25.78
N VAL A 111 -14.48 -10.47 -25.98
CA VAL A 111 -13.23 -9.72 -25.84
C VAL A 111 -12.75 -9.23 -27.20
N ARG A 112 -12.60 -7.91 -27.35
CA ARG A 112 -12.13 -7.21 -28.56
C ARG A 112 -11.02 -6.21 -28.29
N GLU A 113 -10.84 -5.85 -27.03
CA GLU A 113 -9.78 -4.96 -26.52
C GLU A 113 -8.87 -5.72 -25.57
N ASP A 114 -7.70 -5.16 -25.31
CA ASP A 114 -6.71 -5.77 -24.44
C ASP A 114 -7.29 -6.10 -23.05
N LEU A 115 -6.88 -7.23 -22.51
CA LEU A 115 -7.20 -7.66 -21.16
C LEU A 115 -6.22 -6.98 -20.18
N VAL A 116 -6.61 -6.87 -18.93
CA VAL A 116 -5.75 -6.31 -17.88
C VAL A 116 -5.23 -7.45 -17.01
N PHE A 117 -3.93 -7.67 -17.04
CA PHE A 117 -3.22 -8.68 -16.24
C PHE A 117 -2.42 -7.99 -15.13
N PRO A 118 -3.01 -7.71 -13.95
CA PRO A 118 -2.29 -7.08 -12.85
C PRO A 118 -1.26 -8.07 -12.26
N GLU A 119 -0.02 -7.63 -12.11
CA GLU A 119 1.03 -8.44 -11.47
C GLU A 119 0.81 -8.58 -9.96
N THR A 120 0.10 -7.63 -9.35
CA THR A 120 -0.20 -7.60 -7.92
C THR A 120 -1.66 -7.25 -7.67
N LEU A 121 -2.24 -7.87 -6.63
CA LEU A 121 -3.60 -7.69 -6.15
C LEU A 121 -3.60 -7.46 -4.64
N MET A 122 -4.71 -6.97 -4.08
CA MET A 122 -4.85 -6.75 -2.65
C MET A 122 -3.72 -5.88 -2.08
N ASP A 123 -3.46 -4.71 -2.72
CA ASP A 123 -2.42 -3.76 -2.33
C ASP A 123 -1.00 -4.37 -2.26
N GLY A 124 -0.71 -5.34 -3.15
CA GLY A 124 0.58 -6.02 -3.22
C GLY A 124 0.72 -7.27 -2.33
N ALA A 125 -0.31 -7.64 -1.58
CA ALA A 125 -0.29 -8.82 -0.70
C ALA A 125 -0.34 -10.15 -1.47
N VAL A 126 -0.87 -10.13 -2.71
CA VAL A 126 -0.99 -11.30 -3.60
C VAL A 126 -0.34 -10.96 -4.93
N THR A 127 0.57 -11.79 -5.41
CA THR A 127 1.13 -11.70 -6.76
C THR A 127 0.39 -12.63 -7.70
N ALA A 128 0.28 -12.23 -8.97
CA ALA A 128 -0.39 -12.99 -10.01
C ALA A 128 0.52 -13.20 -11.21
N SER A 129 0.52 -14.41 -11.76
CA SER A 129 1.18 -14.73 -13.03
C SER A 129 0.20 -15.43 -13.97
N TYR A 130 0.37 -15.25 -15.28
CA TYR A 130 -0.61 -15.61 -16.28
C TYR A 130 -0.02 -16.52 -17.34
N VAL A 131 -0.78 -17.54 -17.72
CA VAL A 131 -0.47 -18.40 -18.88
C VAL A 131 -1.75 -18.51 -19.71
N THR A 132 -1.64 -18.23 -21.01
CA THR A 132 -2.77 -18.27 -21.95
C THR A 132 -2.67 -19.45 -22.91
N THR A 133 -3.80 -20.07 -23.22
CA THR A 133 -3.89 -21.17 -24.18
C THR A 133 -5.14 -21.02 -25.06
N PRO A 134 -5.04 -21.06 -26.41
CA PRO A 134 -3.82 -21.30 -27.20
C PRO A 134 -2.89 -20.08 -27.21
N TYR A 135 -1.60 -20.35 -27.37
CA TYR A 135 -0.61 -19.28 -27.52
C TYR A 135 -0.86 -18.47 -28.79
N GLY A 136 -0.48 -17.17 -28.77
CA GLY A 136 -0.53 -16.30 -29.93
C GLY A 136 -1.89 -15.64 -30.15
N ILE A 137 -2.80 -15.69 -29.17
CA ILE A 137 -4.09 -14.95 -29.18
C ILE A 137 -4.04 -13.80 -28.17
N VAL A 138 -3.56 -14.05 -26.98
CA VAL A 138 -3.30 -13.06 -25.93
C VAL A 138 -1.90 -13.30 -25.41
N ASP A 139 -1.09 -12.27 -25.28
CA ASP A 139 0.25 -12.39 -24.74
C ASP A 139 0.26 -12.39 -23.19
N GLU A 140 1.46 -12.52 -22.59
CA GLU A 140 1.66 -12.56 -21.14
C GLU A 140 1.32 -11.24 -20.42
N SER A 141 1.17 -10.14 -21.17
CA SER A 141 0.77 -8.82 -20.66
C SER A 141 -0.72 -8.52 -20.81
N GLY A 142 -1.47 -9.43 -21.44
CA GLY A 142 -2.89 -9.28 -21.70
C GLY A 142 -3.21 -8.61 -23.04
N VAL A 143 -2.20 -8.29 -23.86
CA VAL A 143 -2.39 -7.67 -25.16
C VAL A 143 -2.93 -8.69 -26.16
N LEU A 144 -4.02 -8.33 -26.85
CA LEU A 144 -4.59 -9.13 -27.92
C LEU A 144 -3.70 -9.09 -29.15
N LEU A 145 -3.36 -10.26 -29.66
CA LEU A 145 -2.73 -10.45 -30.93
C LEU A 145 -3.79 -10.59 -32.04
N ASP A 146 -3.36 -10.63 -33.30
CA ASP A 146 -4.30 -10.71 -34.41
C ASP A 146 -5.08 -12.03 -34.42
N VAL A 147 -6.41 -11.90 -34.38
CA VAL A 147 -7.37 -13.02 -34.45
C VAL A 147 -8.06 -12.97 -35.81
N GLU A 148 -7.83 -13.99 -36.66
CA GLU A 148 -8.43 -14.07 -38.00
C GLU A 148 -9.84 -14.65 -38.00
N LYS A 149 -10.23 -15.38 -36.93
CA LYS A 149 -11.52 -16.09 -36.86
C LYS A 149 -12.66 -15.15 -36.45
N GLU A 150 -13.59 -14.92 -37.37
CA GLU A 150 -14.80 -14.11 -37.12
C GLU A 150 -15.67 -14.65 -35.96
N ASP A 151 -15.77 -15.99 -35.80
CA ASP A 151 -16.48 -16.64 -34.73
C ASP A 151 -15.81 -16.53 -33.35
N GLY A 152 -14.64 -15.90 -33.32
CA GLY A 152 -13.82 -15.78 -32.12
C GLY A 152 -13.05 -17.06 -31.74
N VAL A 153 -12.12 -16.91 -30.82
CA VAL A 153 -11.29 -18.01 -30.28
C VAL A 153 -11.49 -18.07 -28.77
N LEU A 154 -11.79 -19.28 -28.26
CA LEU A 154 -11.83 -19.49 -26.82
C LEU A 154 -10.38 -19.58 -26.30
N VAL A 155 -10.07 -18.74 -25.33
CA VAL A 155 -8.78 -18.67 -24.64
C VAL A 155 -8.98 -19.08 -23.19
N GLU A 156 -8.19 -20.03 -22.74
CA GLU A 156 -8.06 -20.36 -21.33
C GLU A 156 -6.91 -19.54 -20.73
N ILE A 157 -7.21 -18.84 -19.64
CA ILE A 157 -6.26 -18.01 -18.90
C ILE A 157 -6.05 -18.70 -17.55
N GLN A 158 -4.87 -19.30 -17.38
CA GLN A 158 -4.46 -19.88 -16.11
C GLN A 158 -3.75 -18.81 -15.30
N VAL A 159 -4.28 -18.50 -14.12
CA VAL A 159 -3.74 -17.50 -13.21
C VAL A 159 -3.22 -18.20 -11.97
N THR A 160 -1.92 -18.07 -11.71
CA THR A 160 -1.30 -18.53 -10.48
C THR A 160 -1.24 -17.35 -9.51
N LEU A 161 -1.99 -17.44 -8.42
CA LEU A 161 -2.01 -16.45 -7.34
C LEU A 161 -1.12 -16.92 -6.20
N THR A 162 -0.16 -16.08 -5.79
CA THR A 162 0.80 -16.41 -4.74
C THR A 162 0.67 -15.44 -3.58
N CYS A 163 0.46 -15.97 -2.37
CA CYS A 163 0.43 -15.20 -1.11
C CYS A 163 1.41 -15.82 -0.11
N GLY A 164 2.61 -15.23 0.01
CA GLY A 164 3.72 -15.81 0.75
C GLY A 164 4.21 -17.12 0.12
N GLU A 165 4.10 -18.24 0.84
CA GLU A 165 4.49 -19.58 0.36
C GLU A 165 3.31 -20.35 -0.28
N ASN A 166 2.10 -19.77 -0.26
CA ASN A 166 0.91 -20.45 -0.77
C ASN A 166 0.61 -20.02 -2.20
N GLU A 167 0.44 -21.01 -3.07
CA GLU A 167 0.06 -20.84 -4.47
C GLU A 167 -1.34 -21.41 -4.71
N MET A 168 -2.14 -20.69 -5.47
CA MET A 168 -3.47 -21.14 -5.91
C MET A 168 -3.62 -20.90 -7.41
N LEU A 169 -4.01 -21.96 -8.14
CA LEU A 169 -4.34 -21.88 -9.55
C LEU A 169 -5.82 -21.51 -9.70
N HIS A 170 -6.10 -20.48 -10.48
CA HIS A 170 -7.43 -20.07 -10.90
C HIS A 170 -7.50 -20.06 -12.44
N VAL A 171 -8.56 -20.65 -13.00
CA VAL A 171 -8.72 -20.75 -14.46
C VAL A 171 -9.91 -19.91 -14.88
N VAL A 172 -9.67 -19.04 -15.85
CA VAL A 172 -10.69 -18.17 -16.45
C VAL A 172 -10.75 -18.43 -17.95
N HIS A 173 -11.93 -18.36 -18.53
CA HIS A 173 -12.14 -18.52 -19.97
C HIS A 173 -12.58 -17.17 -20.57
N ALA A 174 -11.98 -16.81 -21.69
CA ALA A 174 -12.33 -15.63 -22.46
C ALA A 174 -12.57 -15.99 -23.92
N LYS A 175 -13.56 -15.39 -24.56
CA LYS A 175 -13.80 -15.54 -26.00
C LYS A 175 -13.34 -14.30 -26.72
N VAL A 176 -12.24 -14.42 -27.44
CA VAL A 176 -11.55 -13.32 -28.12
C VAL A 176 -11.98 -13.26 -29.59
N PHE A 177 -12.39 -12.07 -30.03
CA PHE A 177 -12.85 -11.78 -31.39
C PHE A 177 -11.86 -10.83 -32.09
N PRO A 178 -11.90 -10.77 -33.44
CA PRO A 178 -11.15 -9.77 -34.18
C PRO A 178 -11.44 -8.35 -33.71
N ARG A 179 -10.42 -7.50 -33.66
CA ARG A 179 -10.60 -6.07 -33.35
C ARG A 179 -11.45 -5.41 -34.45
N VAL A 180 -12.40 -4.60 -34.06
CA VAL A 180 -13.14 -3.77 -35.01
C VAL A 180 -12.29 -2.59 -35.37
N LEU A 181 -11.65 -2.62 -36.56
CA LEU A 181 -10.95 -1.44 -37.10
C LEU A 181 -12.01 -0.38 -37.45
N THR A 182 -12.14 0.62 -36.62
CA THR A 182 -12.89 1.84 -36.96
C THR A 182 -12.06 2.55 -38.05
N GLN A 183 -12.57 2.55 -39.28
CA GLN A 183 -12.02 3.41 -40.33
C GLN A 183 -12.42 4.86 -39.96
N ASP A 184 -11.44 5.66 -39.57
CA ASP A 184 -11.55 7.14 -39.51
C ASP A 184 -11.55 7.73 -40.93
#